data_eb7dd8be3f612fb03e476f3f76556df7
#
_entry.id   eb7dd8be3f612fb03e476f3f76556df7
#
_cell.length_a   1.000
_cell.length_b   1.000
_cell.length_c   1.000
_cell.angle_alpha   90.00
_cell.angle_beta   90.00
_cell.angle_gamma   90.00
#
_symmetry.space_group_name_H-M   'P 1'
#
loop_
_entity.id
_entity.type
_entity.pdbx_description
1 polymer ?
#
loop_
_entity_poly.entity_id
_entity_poly.type
_entity_poly.pdbx_seq_one_letter_code
_entity_poly.pdbx_strand_id
1 'polypeptide(L)'
;GGELALGKNVMIAFMPWNGYNFEDAIVINERLVREDVFTSIHVNEIELEVRDTKRGEEELTPEIPNVSEEATAQLDENGLIRVGAIVNEDDILIGKVTPKGETDPSPEEKLLRAIFGEKAGDVKDASKKAEPGVKGVVIKTDLYEKTSKQSRAEVNKAIKELQKDKRDSER
;
A
#
# COMPACT_ATOMS: atom_id res chain seq x y z
N GLY A 1 24.70 -19.98 8.49
CA GLY A 1 23.85 -18.89 8.73
C GLY A 1 22.88 -19.14 9.87
N GLY A 2 22.03 -18.14 10.11
CA GLY A 2 21.02 -18.19 11.16
C GLY A 2 21.41 -17.44 12.43
N GLU A 3 22.60 -16.90 12.50
CA GLU A 3 23.02 -16.02 13.58
C GLU A 3 22.63 -14.57 13.30
N LEU A 4 22.14 -13.89 14.35
CA LEU A 4 21.86 -12.47 14.30
C LEU A 4 23.16 -11.67 14.39
N ALA A 5 23.50 -10.91 13.36
CA ALA A 5 24.67 -10.05 13.32
C ALA A 5 24.23 -8.60 13.09
N LEU A 6 24.23 -7.79 14.15
CA LEU A 6 23.81 -6.38 14.13
C LEU A 6 24.89 -5.41 13.66
N GLY A 7 26.08 -5.90 13.35
CA GLY A 7 27.19 -5.08 12.91
C GLY A 7 28.43 -5.89 12.61
N LYS A 8 29.54 -5.21 12.42
CA LYS A 8 30.84 -5.81 12.14
C LYS A 8 31.94 -5.03 12.84
N ASN A 9 32.96 -5.74 13.30
CA ASN A 9 34.14 -5.11 13.86
C ASN A 9 34.93 -4.45 12.73
N VAL A 10 35.24 -3.18 12.90
CA VAL A 10 36.02 -2.38 11.96
C VAL A 10 37.17 -1.69 12.68
N MET A 11 38.20 -1.36 11.93
CA MET A 11 39.30 -0.58 12.46
C MET A 11 38.91 0.90 12.52
N ILE A 12 39.15 1.54 13.66
CA ILE A 12 38.80 2.93 13.92
C ILE A 12 40.06 3.72 14.27
N ALA A 13 40.20 4.92 13.70
CA ALA A 13 41.22 5.89 14.10
C ALA A 13 40.56 7.09 14.78
N PHE A 14 40.97 7.39 16.01
CA PHE A 14 40.52 8.57 16.77
C PHE A 14 41.43 9.74 16.47
N MET A 15 41.08 10.55 15.50
CA MET A 15 41.91 11.70 15.10
C MET A 15 41.05 12.74 14.37
N PRO A 16 41.40 14.05 14.41
CA PRO A 16 40.78 15.05 13.54
C PRO A 16 41.11 14.75 12.07
N TRP A 17 40.14 14.89 11.18
CA TRP A 17 40.29 14.69 9.74
C TRP A 17 39.73 15.87 8.93
N ASN A 18 40.58 16.88 8.70
CA ASN A 18 40.23 18.06 7.89
C ASN A 18 38.89 18.75 8.25
N GLY A 19 38.45 18.61 9.49
CA GLY A 19 37.16 19.14 9.97
C GLY A 19 35.93 18.32 9.58
N TYR A 20 36.06 17.27 8.76
CA TYR A 20 34.92 16.45 8.31
C TYR A 20 34.30 15.57 9.40
N ASN A 21 35.01 15.35 10.51
CA ASN A 21 34.52 14.64 11.68
C ASN A 21 34.27 15.57 12.88
N PHE A 22 33.91 16.83 12.62
CA PHE A 22 33.54 17.81 13.66
C PHE A 22 32.26 17.37 14.37
N GLU A 23 32.23 17.52 15.70
CA GLU A 23 31.19 17.07 16.62
C GLU A 23 30.96 15.55 16.50
N ASP A 24 29.73 15.11 16.17
CA ASP A 24 29.33 13.71 16.09
C ASP A 24 29.52 13.10 14.67
N ALA A 25 30.13 13.84 13.75
CA ALA A 25 30.36 13.38 12.40
C ALA A 25 31.46 12.30 12.37
N ILE A 26 31.24 11.28 11.57
CA ILE A 26 32.16 10.16 11.38
C ILE A 26 32.51 10.05 9.90
N VAL A 27 33.82 10.03 9.60
CA VAL A 27 34.32 9.77 8.24
C VAL A 27 34.46 8.26 8.07
N ILE A 28 33.84 7.71 7.05
CA ILE A 28 33.90 6.27 6.75
C ILE A 28 34.66 6.01 5.45
N ASN A 29 35.28 4.85 5.34
CA ASN A 29 35.90 4.40 4.11
C ASN A 29 34.81 4.00 3.09
N GLU A 30 34.96 4.39 1.82
CA GLU A 30 34.03 4.05 0.73
C GLU A 30 33.82 2.53 0.58
N ARG A 31 34.81 1.72 0.94
CA ARG A 31 34.72 0.26 0.92
C ARG A 31 33.54 -0.25 1.76
N LEU A 32 33.26 0.38 2.92
CA LEU A 32 32.12 -0.01 3.78
C LEU A 32 30.77 0.13 3.07
N VAL A 33 30.65 1.13 2.22
CA VAL A 33 29.45 1.35 1.39
C VAL A 33 29.41 0.37 0.22
N ARG A 34 30.53 0.20 -0.48
CA ARG A 34 30.64 -0.66 -1.65
C ARG A 34 30.44 -2.14 -1.34
N GLU A 35 30.91 -2.59 -0.18
CA GLU A 35 30.80 -3.98 0.29
C GLU A 35 29.57 -4.23 1.17
N ASP A 36 28.65 -3.24 1.29
CA ASP A 36 27.43 -3.33 2.09
C ASP A 36 27.66 -3.80 3.54
N VAL A 37 28.77 -3.37 4.16
CA VAL A 37 29.20 -3.86 5.47
C VAL A 37 28.20 -3.55 6.58
N PHE A 38 27.56 -2.38 6.53
CA PHE A 38 26.54 -1.92 7.48
C PHE A 38 25.15 -1.78 6.87
N THR A 39 24.95 -2.30 5.68
CA THR A 39 23.67 -2.24 4.99
C THR A 39 22.67 -3.15 5.67
N SER A 40 21.50 -2.63 5.98
CA SER A 40 20.38 -3.38 6.55
C SER A 40 19.16 -3.31 5.64
N ILE A 41 18.37 -4.40 5.66
CA ILE A 41 17.10 -4.47 4.96
C ILE A 41 16.01 -4.45 6.03
N HIS A 42 15.10 -3.50 5.91
CA HIS A 42 13.94 -3.38 6.78
C HIS A 42 12.69 -3.72 5.97
N VAL A 43 11.88 -4.62 6.48
CA VAL A 43 10.58 -4.97 5.89
C VAL A 43 9.51 -4.40 6.80
N ASN A 44 8.75 -3.44 6.26
CA ASN A 44 7.63 -2.83 6.96
C ASN A 44 6.33 -3.43 6.43
N GLU A 45 5.48 -3.91 7.31
CA GLU A 45 4.16 -4.38 7.00
C GLU A 45 3.14 -3.27 7.27
N ILE A 46 2.31 -2.98 6.27
CA ILE A 46 1.30 -1.93 6.34
C ILE A 46 -0.05 -2.58 6.12
N GLU A 47 -0.89 -2.51 7.14
CA GLU A 47 -2.23 -3.08 7.14
C GLU A 47 -3.29 -1.99 7.06
N LEU A 48 -4.37 -2.28 6.33
CA LEU A 48 -5.55 -1.45 6.27
C LEU A 48 -6.80 -2.34 6.32
N GLU A 49 -7.70 -2.02 7.23
CA GLU A 49 -8.97 -2.70 7.38
C GLU A 49 -10.10 -1.92 6.73
N VAL A 50 -10.95 -2.62 5.99
CA VAL A 50 -12.19 -2.10 5.44
C VAL A 50 -13.32 -2.39 6.42
N ARG A 51 -14.09 -1.39 6.79
CA ARG A 51 -15.11 -1.45 7.83
C ARG A 51 -16.49 -1.12 7.27
N ASP A 52 -17.48 -1.79 7.83
CA ASP A 52 -18.88 -1.40 7.66
C ASP A 52 -19.17 -0.20 8.57
N THR A 53 -19.51 0.94 7.97
CA THR A 53 -19.88 2.13 8.73
C THR A 53 -21.41 2.30 8.72
N LYS A 54 -21.94 3.08 9.65
CA LYS A 54 -23.38 3.42 9.68
C LYS A 54 -23.86 4.14 8.41
N ARG A 55 -22.93 4.65 7.60
CA ARG A 55 -23.18 5.42 6.37
C ARG A 55 -22.95 4.61 5.09
N GLY A 56 -22.59 3.34 5.21
CA GLY A 56 -22.25 2.43 4.14
C GLY A 56 -20.92 1.73 4.35
N GLU A 57 -20.65 0.78 3.50
CA GLU A 57 -19.38 0.04 3.50
C GLU A 57 -18.25 0.92 2.94
N GLU A 58 -17.06 0.84 3.55
CA GLU A 58 -15.85 1.38 2.95
C GLU A 58 -15.47 0.51 1.74
N GLU A 59 -14.82 1.09 0.76
CA GLU A 59 -14.44 0.39 -0.48
C GLU A 59 -12.96 0.60 -0.78
N LEU A 60 -12.28 -0.47 -1.19
CA LEU A 60 -10.94 -0.40 -1.76
C LEU A 60 -11.07 -0.11 -3.26
N THR A 61 -10.43 0.95 -3.73
CA THR A 61 -10.52 1.38 -5.13
C THR A 61 -9.31 2.23 -5.52
N PRO A 62 -8.86 2.16 -6.78
CA PRO A 62 -7.89 3.11 -7.31
C PRO A 62 -8.53 4.46 -7.64
N GLU A 63 -9.88 4.54 -7.75
CA GLU A 63 -10.61 5.77 -8.04
C GLU A 63 -10.80 6.60 -6.76
N ILE A 64 -9.80 7.40 -6.43
CA ILE A 64 -9.79 8.24 -5.23
C ILE A 64 -10.17 9.67 -5.61
N PRO A 65 -11.15 10.31 -4.94
CA PRO A 65 -11.53 11.68 -5.24
C PRO A 65 -10.40 12.67 -4.95
N ASN A 66 -10.25 13.68 -5.80
CA ASN A 66 -9.26 14.76 -5.69
C ASN A 66 -7.78 14.31 -5.72
N VAL A 67 -7.50 13.17 -6.35
CA VAL A 67 -6.15 12.65 -6.57
C VAL A 67 -5.89 12.57 -8.07
N SER A 68 -4.67 12.89 -8.49
CA SER A 68 -4.29 12.80 -9.90
C SER A 68 -4.15 11.33 -10.34
N GLU A 69 -4.40 11.07 -11.62
CA GLU A 69 -4.22 9.74 -12.22
C GLU A 69 -2.76 9.23 -12.09
N GLU A 70 -1.80 10.13 -12.09
CA GLU A 70 -0.39 9.79 -11.90
C GLU A 70 -0.12 9.19 -10.50
N ALA A 71 -0.76 9.74 -9.46
CA ALA A 71 -0.61 9.26 -8.09
C ALA A 71 -1.29 7.90 -7.85
N THR A 72 -2.25 7.52 -8.68
CA THR A 72 -2.94 6.22 -8.61
C THR A 72 -2.45 5.21 -9.66
N ALA A 73 -1.55 5.61 -10.57
CA ALA A 73 -1.06 4.78 -11.67
C ALA A 73 -0.37 3.46 -11.21
N GLN A 74 0.17 3.45 -9.99
CA GLN A 74 0.82 2.27 -9.41
C GLN A 74 -0.16 1.33 -8.69
N LEU A 75 -1.44 1.70 -8.57
CA LEU A 75 -2.46 0.87 -7.94
C LEU A 75 -3.00 -0.17 -8.94
N ASP A 76 -3.43 -1.31 -8.41
CA ASP A 76 -4.16 -2.33 -9.16
C ASP A 76 -5.68 -2.06 -9.15
N GLU A 77 -6.46 -2.95 -9.74
CA GLU A 77 -7.92 -2.87 -9.80
C GLU A 77 -8.57 -2.90 -8.41
N ASN A 78 -7.91 -3.45 -7.42
CA ASN A 78 -8.36 -3.52 -6.03
C ASN A 78 -7.87 -2.35 -5.18
N GLY A 79 -7.22 -1.37 -5.78
CA GLY A 79 -6.67 -0.22 -5.07
C GLY A 79 -5.38 -0.51 -4.27
N LEU A 80 -4.71 -1.65 -4.51
CA LEU A 80 -3.45 -2.00 -3.87
C LEU A 80 -2.27 -1.62 -4.76
N ILE A 81 -1.20 -1.15 -4.16
CA ILE A 81 0.02 -0.85 -4.92
C ILE A 81 0.63 -2.15 -5.47
N ARG A 82 1.12 -2.10 -6.72
CA ARG A 82 1.65 -3.28 -7.42
C ARG A 82 2.98 -3.73 -6.82
N VAL A 83 3.18 -5.05 -6.77
CA VAL A 83 4.47 -5.64 -6.40
C VAL A 83 5.55 -5.18 -7.36
N GLY A 84 6.71 -4.76 -6.83
CA GLY A 84 7.82 -4.20 -7.60
C GLY A 84 7.74 -2.68 -7.81
N ALA A 85 6.64 -2.02 -7.42
CA ALA A 85 6.55 -0.57 -7.46
C ALA A 85 7.54 0.08 -6.48
N ILE A 86 8.14 1.18 -6.93
CA ILE A 86 9.01 2.01 -6.10
C ILE A 86 8.11 2.97 -5.33
N VAL A 87 8.25 2.97 -4.02
CA VAL A 87 7.51 3.82 -3.08
C VAL A 87 8.37 5.00 -2.67
N ASN A 88 7.81 6.18 -2.76
CA ASN A 88 8.35 7.40 -2.19
C ASN A 88 7.42 7.93 -1.10
N GLU A 89 7.85 8.98 -0.44
CA GLU A 89 7.06 9.72 0.54
C GLU A 89 5.73 10.19 -0.08
N ASP A 90 4.65 10.09 0.69
CA ASP A 90 3.27 10.44 0.32
C ASP A 90 2.62 9.61 -0.80
N ASP A 91 3.32 8.63 -1.40
CA ASP A 91 2.70 7.72 -2.37
C ASP A 91 1.56 6.92 -1.74
N ILE A 92 0.50 6.70 -2.51
CA ILE A 92 -0.66 5.93 -2.07
C ILE A 92 -0.31 4.44 -2.15
N LEU A 93 -0.37 3.77 -1.01
CA LEU A 93 -0.10 2.34 -0.89
C LEU A 93 -1.36 1.50 -1.01
N ILE A 94 -2.45 1.97 -0.41
CA ILE A 94 -3.76 1.32 -0.44
C ILE A 94 -4.80 2.40 -0.63
N GLY A 95 -5.50 2.37 -1.76
CA GLY A 95 -6.62 3.26 -2.06
C GLY A 95 -7.87 2.80 -1.34
N LYS A 96 -8.43 3.65 -0.51
CA LYS A 96 -9.69 3.41 0.21
C LYS A 96 -10.55 4.66 0.21
N VAL A 97 -11.84 4.48 0.01
CA VAL A 97 -12.83 5.53 0.12
C VAL A 97 -13.86 5.17 1.20
N THR A 98 -14.29 6.19 1.92
CA THR A 98 -15.32 6.08 2.96
C THR A 98 -16.53 6.90 2.56
N PRO A 99 -17.78 6.38 2.65
CA PRO A 99 -18.98 7.14 2.32
C PRO A 99 -19.12 8.37 3.22
N LYS A 100 -19.40 9.53 2.62
CA LYS A 100 -19.84 10.73 3.33
C LYS A 100 -21.29 10.56 3.74
N GLY A 101 -21.66 11.04 4.95
CA GLY A 101 -23.06 11.10 5.34
C GLY A 101 -23.83 12.11 4.50
N GLU A 102 -25.14 11.93 4.41
CA GLU A 102 -26.06 12.89 3.80
C GLU A 102 -25.99 14.23 4.54
N THR A 103 -25.18 15.14 4.03
CA THR A 103 -25.21 16.57 4.34
C THR A 103 -25.50 17.27 3.03
N ASP A 104 -26.31 18.32 3.08
CA ASP A 104 -26.55 19.15 1.90
C ASP A 104 -25.19 19.56 1.29
N PRO A 105 -24.93 19.24 0.03
CA PRO A 105 -23.63 19.51 -0.56
C PRO A 105 -23.37 21.03 -0.62
N SER A 106 -22.17 21.43 -0.20
CA SER A 106 -21.74 22.82 -0.32
C SER A 106 -21.70 23.26 -1.80
N PRO A 107 -21.73 24.58 -2.08
CA PRO A 107 -21.60 25.05 -3.47
C PRO A 107 -20.36 24.52 -4.19
N GLU A 108 -19.25 24.37 -3.45
CA GLU A 108 -17.99 23.83 -3.96
C GLU A 108 -18.11 22.34 -4.26
N GLU A 109 -18.80 21.56 -3.42
CA GLU A 109 -19.09 20.14 -3.67
C GLU A 109 -20.00 19.93 -4.87
N LYS A 110 -21.01 20.82 -5.08
CA LYS A 110 -21.85 20.79 -6.27
C LYS A 110 -21.03 21.03 -7.54
N LEU A 111 -20.05 21.93 -7.47
CA LEU A 111 -19.14 22.20 -8.58
C LEU A 111 -18.23 20.99 -8.87
N LEU A 112 -17.68 20.38 -7.83
CA LEU A 112 -16.86 19.18 -7.96
C LEU A 112 -17.64 17.98 -8.56
N ARG A 113 -18.90 17.79 -8.14
CA ARG A 113 -19.79 16.77 -8.75
C ARG A 113 -20.02 17.04 -10.23
N ALA A 114 -20.18 18.31 -10.63
CA ALA A 114 -20.37 18.68 -12.03
C ALA A 114 -19.13 18.43 -12.90
N ILE A 115 -17.92 18.56 -12.32
CA ILE A 115 -16.65 18.43 -13.05
C ILE A 115 -16.18 16.96 -13.06
N PHE A 116 -16.23 16.26 -11.92
CA PHE A 116 -15.64 14.94 -11.71
C PHE A 116 -16.67 13.78 -11.60
N GLY A 117 -17.97 14.07 -11.79
CA GLY A 117 -19.04 13.11 -11.71
C GLY A 117 -19.64 12.91 -10.31
N GLU A 118 -20.77 12.19 -10.22
CA GLU A 118 -21.56 12.04 -8.99
C GLU A 118 -20.80 11.35 -7.85
N LYS A 119 -19.91 10.39 -8.18
CA LYS A 119 -19.12 9.64 -7.18
C LYS A 119 -18.16 10.53 -6.36
N ALA A 120 -17.64 11.60 -6.95
CA ALA A 120 -16.67 12.47 -6.27
C ALA A 120 -17.23 13.26 -5.07
N GLY A 121 -18.56 13.39 -4.97
CA GLY A 121 -19.22 14.10 -3.87
C GLY A 121 -19.61 13.24 -2.68
N ASP A 122 -19.77 11.93 -2.88
CA ASP A 122 -20.39 11.02 -1.91
C ASP A 122 -19.38 10.26 -1.06
N VAL A 123 -18.11 10.28 -1.43
CA VAL A 123 -17.04 9.56 -0.72
C VAL A 123 -15.90 10.49 -0.31
N LYS A 124 -15.20 10.10 0.74
CA LYS A 124 -14.01 10.78 1.26
C LYS A 124 -12.81 9.85 1.12
N ASP A 125 -11.66 10.41 0.74
CA ASP A 125 -10.38 9.70 0.75
C ASP A 125 -10.01 9.25 2.17
N ALA A 126 -9.79 7.96 2.32
CA ALA A 126 -9.34 7.28 3.52
C ALA A 126 -8.16 6.35 3.21
N SER A 127 -7.45 6.62 2.13
CA SER A 127 -6.33 5.83 1.63
C SER A 127 -5.16 5.83 2.61
N LYS A 128 -4.40 4.74 2.59
CA LYS A 128 -3.14 4.64 3.33
C LYS A 128 -1.99 5.10 2.44
N LYS A 129 -1.30 6.14 2.87
CA LYS A 129 -0.13 6.71 2.20
C LYS A 129 1.16 6.27 2.89
N ALA A 130 2.26 6.32 2.14
CA ALA A 130 3.59 6.13 2.71
C ALA A 130 3.92 7.23 3.71
N GLU A 131 4.53 6.85 4.82
CA GLU A 131 4.94 7.78 5.87
C GLU A 131 6.14 8.63 5.41
N PRO A 132 6.33 9.83 5.98
CA PRO A 132 7.49 10.65 5.67
C PRO A 132 8.80 9.90 5.86
N GLY A 133 9.72 10.06 4.91
CA GLY A 133 11.03 9.40 4.93
C GLY A 133 11.05 7.95 4.49
N VAL A 134 9.90 7.35 4.16
CA VAL A 134 9.84 5.99 3.61
C VAL A 134 10.23 6.01 2.15
N LYS A 135 11.26 5.21 1.82
CA LYS A 135 11.65 4.87 0.45
C LYS A 135 11.88 3.37 0.38
N GLY A 136 11.29 2.72 -0.59
CA GLY A 136 11.41 1.27 -0.69
C GLY A 136 10.80 0.72 -1.96
N VAL A 137 10.71 -0.61 -2.00
CA VAL A 137 10.09 -1.35 -3.09
C VAL A 137 9.07 -2.29 -2.48
N VAL A 138 7.90 -2.36 -3.07
CA VAL A 138 6.85 -3.29 -2.66
C VAL A 138 7.27 -4.71 -3.00
N ILE A 139 7.40 -5.56 -1.99
CA ILE A 139 7.81 -6.96 -2.16
C ILE A 139 6.63 -7.91 -2.21
N LYS A 140 5.51 -7.57 -1.55
CA LYS A 140 4.33 -8.41 -1.49
C LYS A 140 3.09 -7.60 -1.18
N THR A 141 1.95 -8.01 -1.73
CA THR A 141 0.62 -7.50 -1.40
C THR A 141 -0.32 -8.68 -1.17
N ASP A 142 -1.14 -8.62 -0.16
CA ASP A 142 -2.14 -9.63 0.17
C ASP A 142 -3.51 -8.95 0.37
N LEU A 143 -4.54 -9.47 -0.28
CA LEU A 143 -5.92 -9.04 -0.11
C LEU A 143 -6.72 -10.17 0.54
N TYR A 144 -7.37 -9.87 1.66
CA TYR A 144 -8.22 -10.81 2.37
C TYR A 144 -9.68 -10.36 2.27
N GLU A 145 -10.50 -11.16 1.62
CA GLU A 145 -11.93 -10.90 1.49
C GLU A 145 -12.75 -11.85 2.35
N LYS A 146 -13.73 -11.28 3.06
CA LYS A 146 -14.73 -12.07 3.78
C LYS A 146 -15.84 -12.49 2.83
N THR A 147 -15.83 -13.73 2.40
CA THR A 147 -16.89 -14.28 1.54
C THR A 147 -18.25 -14.22 2.24
N SER A 148 -19.22 -13.52 1.68
CA SER A 148 -20.59 -13.48 2.17
C SER A 148 -21.24 -14.90 2.12
N LYS A 149 -22.24 -15.16 2.97
CA LYS A 149 -22.94 -16.44 2.94
C LYS A 149 -23.64 -16.71 1.59
N GLN A 150 -24.11 -15.67 0.93
CA GLN A 150 -24.72 -15.77 -0.42
C GLN A 150 -23.68 -16.15 -1.48
N SER A 151 -22.53 -15.51 -1.48
CA SER A 151 -21.42 -15.83 -2.36
C SER A 151 -20.90 -17.26 -2.16
N ARG A 152 -20.89 -17.77 -0.93
CA ARG A 152 -20.55 -19.20 -0.66
C ARG A 152 -21.57 -20.17 -1.26
N ALA A 153 -22.84 -19.83 -1.22
CA ALA A 153 -23.88 -20.65 -1.82
C ALA A 153 -23.78 -20.70 -3.35
N GLU A 154 -23.47 -19.57 -3.97
CA GLU A 154 -23.24 -19.45 -5.41
C GLU A 154 -21.98 -20.21 -5.86
N VAL A 155 -20.87 -20.07 -5.14
CA VAL A 155 -19.63 -20.81 -5.40
C VAL A 155 -19.87 -22.34 -5.26
N ASN A 156 -20.57 -22.77 -4.23
CA ASN A 156 -20.90 -24.18 -4.05
C ASN A 156 -21.84 -24.72 -5.15
N LYS A 157 -22.72 -23.90 -5.67
CA LYS A 157 -23.60 -24.24 -6.81
C LYS A 157 -22.77 -24.37 -8.08
N ALA A 158 -21.89 -23.43 -8.37
CA ALA A 158 -20.98 -23.46 -9.51
C ALA A 158 -20.05 -24.69 -9.47
N ILE A 159 -19.48 -25.01 -8.31
CA ILE A 159 -18.67 -26.22 -8.12
C ILE A 159 -19.45 -27.48 -8.44
N LYS A 160 -20.71 -27.57 -7.98
CA LYS A 160 -21.57 -28.74 -8.28
C LYS A 160 -21.91 -28.86 -9.76
N GLU A 161 -22.15 -27.76 -10.43
CA GLU A 161 -22.39 -27.71 -11.89
C GLU A 161 -21.16 -28.21 -12.65
N LEU A 162 -19.97 -27.65 -12.34
CA LEU A 162 -18.69 -28.11 -12.94
C LEU A 162 -18.38 -29.59 -12.71
N GLN A 163 -18.71 -30.11 -11.51
CA GLN A 163 -18.55 -31.54 -11.22
C GLN A 163 -19.55 -32.42 -11.97
N LYS A 164 -20.72 -31.90 -12.28
CA LYS A 164 -21.72 -32.60 -13.10
C LYS A 164 -21.29 -32.67 -14.55
N ASP A 165 -20.88 -31.52 -15.11
CA ASP A 165 -20.38 -31.42 -16.49
C ASP A 165 -19.17 -32.35 -16.73
N LYS A 166 -18.25 -32.41 -15.74
CA LYS A 166 -17.11 -33.32 -15.78
C LYS A 166 -17.53 -34.78 -15.83
N ARG A 167 -18.53 -35.20 -15.03
CA ARG A 167 -19.06 -36.59 -15.07
C ARG A 167 -19.78 -36.92 -16.38
N ASP A 168 -20.49 -35.92 -16.93
CA ASP A 168 -21.21 -36.10 -18.19
C ASP A 168 -20.25 -36.15 -19.38
N SER A 169 -19.08 -35.50 -19.28
CA SER A 169 -17.98 -35.56 -20.27
C SER A 169 -17.13 -36.82 -20.20
N GLU A 170 -17.12 -37.52 -19.08
CA GLU A 170 -16.38 -38.78 -18.87
C GLU A 170 -17.24 -40.04 -19.20
N ARG A 171 -18.50 -39.87 -19.61
CA ARG A 171 -19.40 -40.92 -20.09
C ARG A 171 -19.48 -40.94 -21.61
#